data_9471bd718ffcdd92755484ae8f1f66ab
#
_entry.id   9471bd718ffcdd92755484ae8f1f66ab
#
_cell.length_a   1.000
_cell.length_b   1.000
_cell.length_c   1.000
_cell.angle_alpha   90.00
_cell.angle_beta   90.00
_cell.angle_gamma   90.00
#
_symmetry.space_group_name_H-M   'P 1'
#
loop_
_entity.id
_entity.type
_entity.pdbx_description
1 polymer ?
#
loop_
_entity_poly.entity_id
_entity_poly.type
_entity_poly.pdbx_seq_one_letter_code
_entity_poly.pdbx_strand_id
1 'polypeptide(L)'
;MHNLSLIIPVFNEAKNLPILLDCIQDALKSIPCVWEVIFIDDGSRDNSFEVLKTLVEKDPEHVRVIAFRRNFGQTAAITAGIDHAHGETIVLLDADLQNDPADIAMLLAKLDEGY
;
A
#
# COMPACT_ATOMS: atom_id res chain seq x y z
N MET A 1 18.58 5.75 -7.61
CA MET A 1 17.70 5.03 -6.67
C MET A 1 16.39 5.78 -6.55
N HIS A 2 15.26 5.08 -6.65
CA HIS A 2 13.95 5.70 -6.55
C HIS A 2 13.45 5.73 -5.12
N ASN A 3 12.73 6.79 -4.77
CA ASN A 3 11.96 6.86 -3.53
C ASN A 3 10.49 6.69 -3.89
N LEU A 4 9.87 5.65 -3.39
CA LEU A 4 8.56 5.20 -3.81
C LEU A 4 7.58 5.14 -2.64
N SER A 5 6.41 5.72 -2.82
CA SER A 5 5.31 5.60 -1.87
C SER A 5 4.12 4.92 -2.54
N LEU A 6 3.73 3.78 -1.99
CA LEU A 6 2.55 3.05 -2.44
C LEU A 6 1.37 3.46 -1.56
N ILE A 7 0.28 3.90 -2.17
CA ILE A 7 -0.91 4.39 -1.46
C ILE A 7 -2.03 3.40 -1.72
N ILE A 8 -2.54 2.79 -0.65
CA ILE A 8 -3.52 1.72 -0.75
C ILE A 8 -4.71 2.01 0.16
N PRO A 9 -5.82 2.52 -0.40
CA PRO A 9 -7.06 2.64 0.35
C PRO A 9 -7.62 1.27 0.71
N VAL A 10 -8.12 1.11 1.93
CA VAL A 10 -8.63 -0.15 2.45
C VAL A 10 -10.03 0.05 2.99
N PHE A 11 -10.96 -0.80 2.55
CA PHE A 11 -12.28 -0.88 3.15
C PHE A 11 -12.76 -2.32 3.11
N ASN A 12 -12.81 -2.98 4.27
CA ASN A 12 -13.28 -4.37 4.41
C ASN A 12 -12.49 -5.35 3.53
N GLU A 13 -11.16 -5.30 3.62
CA GLU A 13 -10.26 -6.13 2.80
C GLU A 13 -9.31 -6.99 3.63
N ALA A 14 -9.71 -7.36 4.85
CA ALA A 14 -8.82 -8.05 5.80
C ALA A 14 -8.12 -9.27 5.23
N LYS A 15 -8.83 -10.08 4.43
CA LYS A 15 -8.26 -11.32 3.88
C LYS A 15 -7.15 -11.08 2.87
N ASN A 16 -7.24 -9.97 2.13
CA ASN A 16 -6.34 -9.69 1.02
C ASN A 16 -5.06 -8.99 1.47
N LEU A 17 -5.07 -8.34 2.63
CA LEU A 17 -3.99 -7.47 3.04
C LEU A 17 -2.64 -8.18 3.23
N PRO A 18 -2.56 -9.33 3.93
CA PRO A 18 -1.29 -10.02 4.05
C PRO A 18 -0.73 -10.50 2.71
N ILE A 19 -1.61 -10.99 1.84
CA ILE A 19 -1.22 -11.47 0.50
C ILE A 19 -0.69 -10.30 -0.32
N LEU A 20 -1.36 -9.17 -0.27
CA LEU A 20 -0.95 -7.97 -1.01
C LEU A 20 0.44 -7.49 -0.55
N LEU A 21 0.68 -7.44 0.75
CA LEU A 21 1.98 -7.03 1.26
C LEU A 21 3.09 -7.98 0.81
N ASP A 22 2.84 -9.28 0.85
CA ASP A 22 3.81 -10.27 0.38
C ASP A 22 4.15 -10.04 -1.10
N CYS A 23 3.14 -9.76 -1.93
CA CYS A 23 3.35 -9.47 -3.35
C CYS A 23 4.18 -8.21 -3.55
N ILE A 24 3.92 -7.17 -2.77
CA ILE A 24 4.66 -5.91 -2.86
C ILE A 24 6.11 -6.13 -2.45
N GLN A 25 6.35 -6.83 -1.34
CA GLN A 25 7.70 -7.12 -0.87
C GLN A 25 8.49 -7.91 -1.90
N ASP A 26 7.88 -8.93 -2.49
CA ASP A 26 8.54 -9.73 -3.53
C ASP A 26 8.87 -8.90 -4.77
N ALA A 27 7.93 -8.05 -5.19
CA ALA A 27 8.13 -7.22 -6.38
C ALA A 27 9.25 -6.20 -6.18
N LEU A 28 9.33 -5.60 -5.01
CA LEU A 28 10.33 -4.56 -4.72
C LEU A 28 11.70 -5.09 -4.32
N LYS A 29 11.77 -6.37 -3.99
CA LYS A 29 13.01 -7.02 -3.56
C LYS A 29 14.11 -6.94 -4.59
N SER A 30 13.76 -6.98 -5.89
CA SER A 30 14.71 -6.96 -6.99
C SER A 30 14.90 -5.57 -7.61
N ILE A 31 14.23 -4.54 -7.09
CA ILE A 31 14.29 -3.18 -7.62
C ILE A 31 15.09 -2.30 -6.64
N PRO A 32 16.15 -1.62 -7.11
CA PRO A 32 16.92 -0.76 -6.22
C PRO A 32 16.14 0.53 -5.91
N CYS A 33 15.38 0.50 -4.82
CA CYS A 33 14.57 1.65 -4.41
C CYS A 33 14.44 1.70 -2.88
N VAL A 34 14.18 2.89 -2.38
CA VAL A 34 13.67 3.09 -1.02
C VAL A 34 12.15 3.17 -1.15
N TRP A 35 11.43 2.42 -0.35
CA TRP A 35 9.97 2.37 -0.51
C TRP A 35 9.25 2.34 0.83
N GLU A 36 8.03 2.82 0.80
CA GLU A 36 7.06 2.70 1.88
C GLU A 36 5.72 2.34 1.29
N VAL A 37 4.89 1.68 2.07
CA VAL A 37 3.49 1.46 1.73
C VAL A 37 2.63 2.08 2.83
N ILE A 38 1.67 2.90 2.42
CA ILE A 38 0.74 3.56 3.33
C ILE A 38 -0.64 2.98 3.07
N PHE A 39 -1.13 2.20 4.02
CA PHE A 39 -2.50 1.70 4.00
C PHE A 39 -3.39 2.71 4.71
N ILE A 40 -4.47 3.10 4.07
CA ILE A 40 -5.45 4.00 4.68
C ILE A 40 -6.72 3.20 4.93
N ASP A 41 -6.98 2.89 6.19
CA ASP A 41 -8.20 2.20 6.57
C ASP A 41 -9.35 3.20 6.61
N ASP A 42 -10.22 3.12 5.62
CA ASP A 42 -11.33 4.04 5.44
C ASP A 42 -12.55 3.59 6.23
N GLY A 43 -12.36 3.40 7.54
CA GLY A 43 -13.43 3.06 8.46
C GLY A 43 -13.98 1.65 8.26
N SER A 44 -13.12 0.65 8.04
CA SER A 44 -13.55 -0.74 7.84
C SER A 44 -14.37 -1.25 9.03
N ARG A 45 -15.37 -2.07 8.72
CA ARG A 45 -16.24 -2.70 9.71
C ARG A 45 -15.79 -4.10 10.10
N ASP A 46 -14.94 -4.71 9.27
CA ASP A 46 -14.35 -6.00 9.56
C ASP A 46 -13.06 -5.81 10.39
N ASN A 47 -12.21 -6.84 10.48
CA ASN A 47 -10.95 -6.75 11.22
C ASN A 47 -9.77 -6.25 10.39
N SER A 48 -10.03 -5.47 9.33
CA SER A 48 -8.95 -4.93 8.49
C SER A 48 -7.94 -4.12 9.30
N PHE A 49 -8.40 -3.28 10.22
CA PHE A 49 -7.49 -2.46 11.02
C PHE A 49 -6.56 -3.31 11.87
N GLU A 50 -7.09 -4.36 12.51
CA GLU A 50 -6.28 -5.28 13.32
C GLU A 50 -5.25 -6.00 12.46
N VAL A 51 -5.63 -6.41 11.26
CA VAL A 51 -4.70 -7.04 10.31
C VAL A 51 -3.60 -6.05 9.94
N LEU A 52 -3.96 -4.80 9.63
CA LEU A 52 -2.97 -3.78 9.28
C LEU A 52 -1.98 -3.52 10.41
N LYS A 53 -2.44 -3.53 11.66
CA LYS A 53 -1.54 -3.39 12.80
C LYS A 53 -0.51 -4.51 12.85
N THR A 54 -0.92 -5.74 12.55
CA THR A 54 0.03 -6.86 12.52
C THR A 54 1.04 -6.69 11.39
N LEU A 55 0.64 -6.12 10.26
CA LEU A 55 1.55 -5.88 9.14
C LEU A 55 2.59 -4.80 9.49
N VAL A 56 2.19 -3.76 10.22
CA VAL A 56 3.14 -2.76 10.72
C VAL A 56 4.17 -3.40 11.66
N GLU A 57 3.72 -4.29 12.55
CA GLU A 57 4.62 -4.99 13.46
C GLU A 57 5.60 -5.90 12.72
N LYS A 58 5.13 -6.52 11.63
CA LYS A 58 5.93 -7.42 10.81
C LYS A 58 7.01 -6.66 10.02
N ASP A 59 6.69 -5.47 9.53
CA ASP A 59 7.61 -4.68 8.69
C ASP A 59 7.47 -3.20 9.03
N PRO A 60 7.91 -2.77 10.23
CA PRO A 60 7.75 -1.37 10.65
C PRO A 60 8.57 -0.39 9.84
N GLU A 61 9.58 -0.88 9.11
CA GLU A 61 10.42 -0.04 8.28
C GLU A 61 9.69 0.47 7.04
N HIS A 62 8.81 -0.37 6.47
CA HIS A 62 8.15 -0.06 5.21
C HIS A 62 6.66 0.21 5.32
N VAL A 63 5.99 -0.33 6.34
CA VAL A 63 4.52 -0.31 6.42
C VAL A 63 4.05 0.76 7.39
N ARG A 64 3.14 1.62 6.90
CA ARG A 64 2.49 2.64 7.71
C ARG A 64 0.98 2.55 7.52
N VAL A 65 0.23 2.93 8.55
CA VAL A 65 -1.24 2.86 8.53
C VAL A 65 -1.83 4.18 9.00
N ILE A 66 -2.81 4.67 8.25
CA ILE A 66 -3.67 5.78 8.66
C ILE A 66 -5.07 5.20 8.82
N ALA A 67 -5.71 5.41 9.96
CA ALA A 67 -7.05 4.89 10.21
C ALA A 67 -8.04 6.04 10.35
N PHE A 68 -9.11 6.01 9.56
CA PHE A 68 -10.23 6.92 9.70
C PHE A 68 -11.22 6.37 10.71
N ARG A 69 -11.89 7.24 11.44
CA ARG A 69 -12.91 6.85 12.42
C ARG A 69 -14.17 6.29 11.75
N ARG A 70 -14.41 6.68 10.51
CA ARG A 70 -15.57 6.23 9.74
C ARG A 70 -15.21 6.26 8.26
N ASN A 71 -16.10 5.75 7.42
CA ASN A 71 -15.91 5.79 5.98
C ASN A 71 -16.10 7.22 5.46
N PHE A 72 -15.06 7.77 4.85
CA PHE A 72 -15.07 9.09 4.21
C PHE A 72 -14.97 9.00 2.69
N GLY A 73 -14.70 7.81 2.17
CA GLY A 73 -14.59 7.60 0.74
C GLY A 73 -13.15 7.46 0.24
N GLN A 74 -13.03 6.89 -0.94
CA GLN A 74 -11.74 6.57 -1.53
C GLN A 74 -10.91 7.83 -1.81
N THR A 75 -11.54 8.92 -2.26
CA THR A 75 -10.82 10.16 -2.54
C THR A 75 -10.17 10.72 -1.28
N ALA A 76 -10.90 10.70 -0.15
CA ALA A 76 -10.33 11.16 1.12
C ALA A 76 -9.16 10.29 1.55
N ALA A 77 -9.28 8.97 1.36
CA ALA A 77 -8.21 8.03 1.71
C ALA A 77 -6.95 8.28 0.87
N ILE A 78 -7.11 8.44 -0.42
CA ILE A 78 -5.99 8.73 -1.33
C ILE A 78 -5.32 10.05 -0.94
N THR A 79 -6.10 11.08 -0.68
CA THR A 79 -5.58 12.39 -0.29
C THR A 79 -4.75 12.29 1.00
N ALA A 80 -5.27 11.58 2.00
CA ALA A 80 -4.55 11.37 3.26
C ALA A 80 -3.23 10.64 3.03
N GLY A 81 -3.24 9.61 2.18
CA GLY A 81 -2.03 8.87 1.85
C GLY A 81 -0.98 9.75 1.18
N ILE A 82 -1.39 10.55 0.21
CA ILE A 82 -0.49 11.46 -0.50
C ILE A 82 0.09 12.49 0.47
N ASP A 83 -0.72 13.04 1.36
CA ASP A 83 -0.27 14.05 2.33
C ASP A 83 0.81 13.51 3.27
N HIS A 84 0.81 12.21 3.53
CA HIS A 84 1.78 11.57 4.43
C HIS A 84 2.91 10.87 3.68
N ALA A 85 2.90 10.87 2.36
CA ALA A 85 3.93 10.18 1.57
C ALA A 85 5.25 10.92 1.60
N HIS A 86 6.34 10.17 1.69
CA HIS A 86 7.71 10.69 1.67
C HIS A 86 8.41 10.44 0.33
N GLY A 87 7.87 9.55 -0.49
CA GLY A 87 8.48 9.19 -1.76
C GLY A 87 8.28 10.25 -2.84
N GLU A 88 9.21 10.31 -3.77
CA GLU A 88 9.11 11.21 -4.92
C GLU A 88 8.12 10.68 -5.96
N THR A 89 7.98 9.36 -6.03
CA THR A 89 7.05 8.70 -6.93
C THR A 89 5.91 8.09 -6.11
N ILE A 90 4.69 8.37 -6.49
CA ILE A 90 3.50 7.88 -5.80
C ILE A 90 2.77 6.91 -6.72
N VAL A 91 2.48 5.72 -6.19
CA VAL A 91 1.72 4.69 -6.91
C VAL A 91 0.46 4.37 -6.12
N LEU A 92 -0.68 4.40 -6.80
CA LEU A 92 -1.96 4.04 -6.23
C LEU A 92 -2.26 2.58 -6.57
N LEU A 93 -2.57 1.78 -5.56
CA LEU A 93 -2.94 0.37 -5.74
C LEU A 93 -4.26 0.09 -5.04
N ASP A 94 -5.02 -0.86 -5.60
CA ASP A 94 -6.25 -1.35 -4.98
C ASP A 94 -5.95 -2.52 -4.04
N ALA A 95 -6.66 -2.57 -2.91
CA ALA A 95 -6.47 -3.63 -1.92
C ALA A 95 -7.18 -4.93 -2.26
N ASP A 96 -8.04 -4.93 -3.27
CA ASP A 96 -8.92 -6.07 -3.57
C ASP A 96 -8.28 -7.20 -4.36
N LEU A 97 -7.00 -7.08 -4.70
CA LEU A 97 -6.24 -8.10 -5.43
C LEU A 97 -6.86 -8.47 -6.79
N GLN A 98 -7.62 -7.57 -7.41
CA GLN A 98 -8.09 -7.80 -8.77
C GLN A 98 -6.96 -7.80 -9.78
N ASN A 99 -5.83 -7.20 -9.42
CA ASN A 99 -4.63 -7.22 -10.23
C ASN A 99 -3.82 -8.47 -9.95
N ASP A 100 -3.31 -9.10 -11.00
CA ASP A 100 -2.36 -10.21 -10.86
C ASP A 100 -1.09 -9.69 -10.17
N PRO A 101 -0.51 -10.42 -9.20
CA PRO A 101 0.77 -10.03 -8.63
C PRO A 101 1.86 -9.75 -9.66
N ALA A 102 1.84 -10.46 -10.79
CA ALA A 102 2.77 -10.21 -11.89
C ALA A 102 2.59 -8.82 -12.49
N ASP A 103 1.36 -8.30 -12.52
CA ASP A 103 1.08 -6.94 -13.01
C ASP A 103 1.69 -5.88 -12.10
N ILE A 104 1.66 -6.11 -10.78
CA ILE A 104 2.30 -5.20 -9.82
C ILE A 104 3.81 -5.18 -10.06
N ALA A 105 4.42 -6.34 -10.19
CA ALA A 105 5.85 -6.44 -10.46
C ALA A 105 6.22 -5.74 -11.76
N MET A 106 5.41 -5.93 -12.80
CA MET A 106 5.64 -5.30 -14.10
C MET A 106 5.53 -3.77 -14.02
N LEU A 107 4.52 -3.27 -13.31
CA LEU A 107 4.34 -1.82 -13.12
C LEU A 107 5.55 -1.22 -12.41
N LEU A 108 6.00 -1.85 -11.33
CA LEU A 108 7.14 -1.34 -10.57
C LEU A 108 8.44 -1.42 -11.36
N ALA A 109 8.61 -2.45 -12.18
CA ALA A 109 9.76 -2.56 -13.07
C ALA A 109 9.78 -1.43 -14.10
N LYS A 110 8.62 -1.07 -14.65
CA LYS A 110 8.51 0.06 -15.57
C LYS A 110 8.87 1.38 -14.92
N LEU A 111 8.48 1.57 -13.65
CA LEU A 111 8.85 2.76 -12.91
C LEU A 111 10.37 2.86 -12.76
N ASP A 112 11.04 1.74 -12.54
CA ASP A 112 12.51 1.69 -12.45
C ASP A 112 13.16 2.06 -13.79
N GLU A 113 12.48 1.84 -14.91
CA GLU A 113 12.94 2.24 -16.23
C GLU A 113 12.68 3.71 -16.54
N GLY A 114 12.07 4.46 -15.63
CA GLY A 114 11.83 5.89 -15.77
C GLY A 114 10.46 6.31 -16.27
N TYR A 115 9.47 5.44 -16.16
CA TYR A 115 8.08 5.76 -16.52
C TYR A 115 7.33 6.45 -15.37
#